data_514a5808293493d1632e7753bcb9027e
#
_entry.id   514a5808293493d1632e7753bcb9027e
#
_cell.length_a   1.000
_cell.length_b   1.000
_cell.length_c   1.000
_cell.angle_alpha   90.00
_cell.angle_beta   90.00
_cell.angle_gamma   90.00
#
_symmetry.space_group_name_H-M   'P 1'
#
loop_
_entity.id
_entity.type
_entity.pdbx_description
1 polymer ?
#
loop_
_entity_poly.entity_id
_entity_poly.type
_entity_poly.pdbx_seq_one_letter_code
_entity_poly.pdbx_strand_id
1 'polypeptide(L)'
;MDFELALFLALVLSGLIIYWDRAFGRPKRMRQAESGVSARMPLIVEYSKAFFPVILAVFLLRAFIVEPFRIPSGSMLPSLFIGDFILVSKSSYGIKLPVLKRQIAPIGSPERGDVMVFRFPKNPKTNFIKRVIGTPGDVVTYHNKRLSINGKPLPLKAFELVNWPTEEMRDRAKVFLESIGEENHTIMIDNRGSSRSHQVTVPEGEYFVMGDNRDHSNDSRYWGFVPEEFIVGKAFFIWFSWDSGGDGVLGKINWSRIGSVIE
;
A
#
# COMPACT_ATOMS: atom_id res chain seq x y z
N MET A 1 17.38 -6.60 -0.44
CA MET A 1 17.01 -7.06 -1.80
C MET A 1 15.50 -6.89 -1.92
N ASP A 2 15.03 -6.29 -3.00
CA ASP A 2 13.58 -6.08 -3.22
C ASP A 2 12.92 -7.46 -3.40
N PHE A 3 11.84 -7.75 -2.68
CA PHE A 3 11.20 -9.08 -2.71
C PHE A 3 10.71 -9.45 -4.12
N GLU A 4 10.25 -8.46 -4.90
CA GLU A 4 9.90 -8.66 -6.32
C GLU A 4 11.09 -9.14 -7.15
N LEU A 5 12.26 -8.56 -6.94
CA LEU A 5 13.49 -8.97 -7.63
C LEU A 5 13.87 -10.40 -7.26
N ALA A 6 13.73 -10.78 -5.98
CA ALA A 6 14.01 -12.14 -5.53
C ALA A 6 13.08 -13.17 -6.20
N LEU A 7 11.78 -12.89 -6.28
CA LEU A 7 10.82 -13.74 -6.97
C LEU A 7 11.12 -13.84 -8.47
N PHE A 8 11.46 -12.72 -9.10
CA PHE A 8 11.83 -12.69 -10.51
C PHE A 8 13.07 -13.56 -10.79
N LEU A 9 14.11 -13.40 -9.97
CA LEU A 9 15.33 -14.22 -10.10
C LEU A 9 15.04 -15.72 -9.87
N ALA A 10 14.23 -16.06 -8.87
CA ALA A 10 13.83 -17.44 -8.63
C ALA A 10 13.02 -18.01 -9.80
N LEU A 11 12.14 -17.21 -10.43
CA LEU A 11 11.38 -17.59 -11.60
C LEU A 11 12.30 -17.84 -12.81
N VAL A 12 13.24 -16.93 -13.07
CA VAL A 12 14.22 -17.08 -14.18
C VAL A 12 15.07 -18.32 -13.96
N LEU A 13 15.62 -18.50 -12.75
CA LEU A 13 16.49 -19.63 -12.43
C LEU A 13 15.76 -20.98 -12.59
N SER A 14 14.54 -21.09 -12.01
CA SER A 14 13.76 -22.31 -12.13
C SER A 14 13.34 -22.59 -13.59
N GLY A 15 12.99 -21.53 -14.35
CA GLY A 15 12.70 -21.64 -15.78
C GLY A 15 13.88 -22.13 -16.60
N LEU A 16 15.11 -21.62 -16.32
CA LEU A 16 16.35 -22.07 -16.97
C LEU A 16 16.65 -23.54 -16.66
N ILE A 17 16.47 -23.97 -15.39
CA ILE A 17 16.67 -25.37 -15.00
C ILE A 17 15.69 -26.28 -15.74
N ILE A 18 14.42 -25.90 -15.83
CA ILE A 18 13.39 -26.66 -16.55
C ILE A 18 13.71 -26.73 -18.05
N TYR A 19 14.09 -25.60 -18.65
CA TYR A 19 14.48 -25.54 -20.05
C TYR A 19 15.68 -26.44 -20.35
N TRP A 20 16.73 -26.35 -19.54
CA TRP A 20 17.94 -27.17 -19.68
C TRP A 20 17.63 -28.66 -19.55
N ASP A 21 16.82 -29.03 -18.56
CA ASP A 21 16.39 -30.41 -18.39
C ASP A 21 15.57 -30.91 -19.60
N ARG A 22 14.69 -30.08 -20.15
CA ARG A 22 13.87 -30.43 -21.33
C ARG A 22 14.75 -30.62 -22.57
N ALA A 23 15.78 -29.78 -22.74
CA ALA A 23 16.65 -29.82 -23.91
C ALA A 23 17.70 -30.96 -23.84
N PHE A 24 18.26 -31.22 -22.67
CA PHE A 24 19.42 -32.14 -22.55
C PHE A 24 19.20 -33.30 -21.57
N GLY A 25 18.57 -33.05 -20.43
CA GLY A 25 18.44 -34.05 -19.35
C GLY A 25 17.37 -35.11 -19.68
N ARG A 26 16.18 -34.66 -20.08
CA ARG A 26 15.07 -35.56 -20.42
C ARG A 26 15.40 -36.53 -21.58
N PRO A 27 15.98 -36.07 -22.71
CA PRO A 27 16.34 -36.99 -23.80
C PRO A 27 17.34 -38.06 -23.39
N LYS A 28 18.35 -37.71 -22.54
CA LYS A 28 19.30 -38.69 -22.00
C LYS A 28 18.60 -39.74 -21.14
N ARG A 29 17.71 -39.33 -20.24
CA ARG A 29 16.95 -40.27 -19.39
C ARG A 29 16.00 -41.17 -20.20
N MET A 30 15.40 -40.68 -21.27
CA MET A 30 14.54 -41.50 -22.13
C MET A 30 15.36 -42.60 -22.81
N ARG A 31 16.53 -42.27 -23.37
CA ARG A 31 17.45 -43.26 -23.97
C ARG A 31 17.95 -44.29 -22.95
N GLN A 32 18.23 -43.88 -21.73
CA GLN A 32 18.65 -44.80 -20.65
C GLN A 32 17.46 -45.74 -20.25
N ALA A 33 16.24 -45.22 -20.21
CA ALA A 33 15.05 -46.03 -19.92
C ALA A 33 14.81 -47.11 -21.00
N GLU A 34 15.05 -46.78 -22.27
CA GLU A 34 14.99 -47.73 -23.40
C GLU A 34 16.04 -48.84 -23.27
N SER A 35 17.18 -48.56 -22.63
CA SER A 35 18.23 -49.54 -22.35
C SER A 35 18.01 -50.31 -21.02
N GLY A 36 16.86 -50.18 -20.37
CA GLY A 36 16.51 -50.87 -19.12
C GLY A 36 17.10 -50.27 -17.85
N VAL A 37 17.73 -49.10 -17.95
CA VAL A 37 18.31 -48.38 -16.78
C VAL A 37 17.30 -47.44 -16.23
N SER A 38 16.92 -47.55 -14.93
CA SER A 38 16.05 -46.63 -14.25
C SER A 38 16.76 -45.28 -14.04
N ALA A 39 16.40 -44.28 -14.82
CA ALA A 39 16.95 -42.92 -14.70
C ALA A 39 16.01 -42.02 -13.91
N ARG A 40 16.35 -41.76 -12.65
CA ARG A 40 15.59 -40.82 -11.78
C ARG A 40 15.80 -39.38 -12.22
N MET A 41 14.72 -38.58 -12.05
CA MET A 41 14.83 -37.13 -12.24
C MET A 41 15.68 -36.50 -11.14
N PRO A 42 16.63 -35.59 -11.45
CA PRO A 42 17.34 -34.83 -10.44
C PRO A 42 16.39 -34.03 -9.56
N LEU A 43 16.60 -34.05 -8.24
CA LEU A 43 15.74 -33.33 -7.27
C LEU A 43 15.56 -31.85 -7.59
N ILE A 44 16.64 -31.20 -8.05
CA ILE A 44 16.58 -29.77 -8.42
C ILE A 44 15.60 -29.51 -9.58
N VAL A 45 15.50 -30.42 -10.53
CA VAL A 45 14.56 -30.33 -11.65
C VAL A 45 13.13 -30.57 -11.17
N GLU A 46 12.96 -31.55 -10.29
CA GLU A 46 11.68 -31.92 -9.71
C GLU A 46 11.10 -30.73 -8.90
N TYR A 47 11.86 -30.15 -7.99
CA TYR A 47 11.46 -28.98 -7.24
C TYR A 47 11.24 -27.75 -8.14
N SER A 48 12.11 -27.52 -9.13
CA SER A 48 11.91 -26.42 -10.09
C SER A 48 10.57 -26.54 -10.82
N LYS A 49 10.19 -27.75 -11.27
CA LYS A 49 8.91 -28.00 -11.94
C LYS A 49 7.72 -27.84 -10.99
N ALA A 50 7.85 -28.31 -9.75
CA ALA A 50 6.79 -28.24 -8.76
C ALA A 50 6.50 -26.77 -8.31
N PHE A 51 7.55 -25.99 -8.07
CA PHE A 51 7.40 -24.64 -7.54
C PHE A 51 7.25 -23.55 -8.61
N PHE A 52 7.70 -23.78 -9.85
CA PHE A 52 7.60 -22.79 -10.93
C PHE A 52 6.21 -22.18 -11.09
N PRO A 53 5.11 -22.96 -11.21
CA PRO A 53 3.78 -22.39 -11.38
C PRO A 53 3.32 -21.59 -10.16
N VAL A 54 3.70 -22.00 -8.95
CA VAL A 54 3.37 -21.29 -7.71
C VAL A 54 4.13 -19.96 -7.64
N ILE A 55 5.44 -19.97 -7.90
CA ILE A 55 6.26 -18.76 -7.93
C ILE A 55 5.74 -17.80 -9.01
N LEU A 56 5.37 -18.31 -10.19
CA LEU A 56 4.81 -17.52 -11.27
C LEU A 56 3.49 -16.86 -10.85
N ALA A 57 2.57 -17.62 -10.26
CA ALA A 57 1.29 -17.09 -9.81
C ALA A 57 1.46 -16.00 -8.75
N VAL A 58 2.32 -16.24 -7.73
CA VAL A 58 2.63 -15.26 -6.68
C VAL A 58 3.32 -14.03 -7.27
N PHE A 59 4.25 -14.21 -8.21
CA PHE A 59 4.93 -13.11 -8.88
C PHE A 59 3.94 -12.24 -9.66
N LEU A 60 3.07 -12.84 -10.49
CA LEU A 60 2.08 -12.10 -11.29
C LEU A 60 1.09 -11.35 -10.39
N LEU A 61 0.58 -12.00 -9.35
CA LEU A 61 -0.35 -11.39 -8.42
C LEU A 61 0.29 -10.18 -7.74
N ARG A 62 1.50 -10.35 -7.20
CA ARG A 62 2.21 -9.30 -6.47
C ARG A 62 2.79 -8.20 -7.37
N ALA A 63 3.18 -8.54 -8.60
CA ALA A 63 3.72 -7.58 -9.54
C ALA A 63 2.66 -6.64 -10.12
N PHE A 64 1.44 -7.14 -10.37
CA PHE A 64 0.44 -6.43 -11.15
C PHE A 64 -0.86 -6.14 -10.42
N ILE A 65 -1.25 -6.95 -9.42
CA ILE A 65 -2.58 -6.87 -8.83
C ILE A 65 -2.54 -6.25 -7.45
N VAL A 66 -1.90 -6.91 -6.48
CA VAL A 66 -2.01 -6.52 -5.08
C VAL A 66 -0.71 -6.71 -4.31
N GLU A 67 -0.40 -5.74 -3.44
CA GLU A 67 0.75 -5.80 -2.56
C GLU A 67 0.33 -5.58 -1.10
N PRO A 68 0.70 -6.50 -0.16
CA PRO A 68 0.43 -6.32 1.26
C PRO A 68 1.44 -5.33 1.89
N PHE A 69 0.92 -4.43 2.74
CA PHE A 69 1.72 -3.50 3.56
C PHE A 69 1.30 -3.60 5.02
N ARG A 70 2.24 -3.36 5.92
CA ARG A 70 1.99 -3.20 7.35
C ARG A 70 2.04 -1.72 7.70
N ILE A 71 1.09 -1.26 8.52
CA ILE A 71 1.03 0.12 9.01
C ILE A 71 1.95 0.27 10.22
N PRO A 72 3.06 1.04 10.10
CA PRO A 72 4.04 1.17 11.19
C PRO A 72 3.79 2.39 12.06
N SER A 73 2.93 3.34 11.67
CA SER A 73 2.77 4.63 12.34
C SER A 73 1.31 5.06 12.44
N GLY A 74 1.01 5.91 13.43
CA GLY A 74 -0.34 6.41 13.67
C GLY A 74 -0.76 7.63 12.83
N SER A 75 -0.06 7.93 11.73
CA SER A 75 -0.36 9.13 10.92
C SER A 75 -1.69 9.08 10.18
N MET A 76 -2.29 7.90 10.06
CA MET A 76 -3.59 7.66 9.42
C MET A 76 -4.70 7.31 10.43
N LEU A 77 -4.45 7.50 11.73
CA LEU A 77 -5.50 7.34 12.74
C LEU A 77 -6.63 8.37 12.51
N PRO A 78 -7.89 8.00 12.72
CA PRO A 78 -8.40 6.72 13.20
C PRO A 78 -8.70 5.70 12.06
N SER A 79 -8.48 6.07 10.80
CA SER A 79 -8.80 5.21 9.65
C SER A 79 -7.95 3.94 9.62
N LEU A 80 -6.63 4.07 9.86
CA LEU A 80 -5.70 2.94 9.93
C LEU A 80 -4.94 2.95 11.26
N PHE A 81 -4.87 1.79 11.90
CA PHE A 81 -4.17 1.60 13.18
C PHE A 81 -2.78 1.03 12.98
N ILE A 82 -1.88 1.34 13.93
CA ILE A 82 -0.57 0.71 13.96
C ILE A 82 -0.75 -0.81 14.12
N GLY A 83 -0.12 -1.57 13.23
CA GLY A 83 -0.25 -3.03 13.21
C GLY A 83 -1.32 -3.56 12.26
N ASP A 84 -2.09 -2.70 11.59
CA ASP A 84 -2.93 -3.11 10.47
C ASP A 84 -2.07 -3.60 9.30
N PHE A 85 -2.52 -4.69 8.67
CA PHE A 85 -1.98 -5.19 7.41
C PHE A 85 -3.01 -4.93 6.32
N ILE A 86 -2.63 -4.11 5.37
CA ILE A 86 -3.51 -3.65 4.30
C ILE A 86 -3.15 -4.29 2.96
N LEU A 87 -4.11 -4.35 2.07
CA LEU A 87 -3.90 -4.68 0.66
C LEU A 87 -3.93 -3.41 -0.17
N VAL A 88 -2.95 -3.28 -1.05
CA VAL A 88 -2.77 -2.14 -1.95
C VAL A 88 -2.93 -2.62 -3.38
N SER A 89 -3.92 -2.09 -4.09
CA SER A 89 -4.13 -2.34 -5.51
C SER A 89 -3.11 -1.55 -6.33
N LYS A 90 -2.24 -2.26 -7.02
CA LYS A 90 -1.22 -1.67 -7.90
C LYS A 90 -1.79 -1.27 -9.26
N SER A 91 -2.86 -1.94 -9.68
CA SER A 91 -3.51 -1.70 -10.97
C SER A 91 -4.47 -0.52 -10.98
N SER A 92 -4.89 0.00 -9.83
CA SER A 92 -5.88 1.10 -9.75
C SER A 92 -5.46 2.36 -10.52
N TYR A 93 -4.16 2.66 -10.54
CA TYR A 93 -3.63 3.86 -11.20
C TYR A 93 -2.80 3.57 -12.45
N GLY A 94 -2.79 2.32 -12.91
CA GLY A 94 -2.07 1.92 -14.11
C GLY A 94 -1.19 0.69 -13.91
N ILE A 95 -0.78 0.07 -15.01
CA ILE A 95 0.11 -1.08 -15.00
C ILE A 95 1.55 -0.59 -15.10
N LYS A 96 2.36 -0.96 -14.09
CA LYS A 96 3.80 -0.68 -14.06
C LYS A 96 4.60 -1.97 -14.30
N LEU A 97 5.69 -1.88 -15.08
CA LEU A 97 6.62 -2.99 -15.26
C LEU A 97 7.23 -3.38 -13.90
N PRO A 98 7.16 -4.67 -13.52
CA PRO A 98 7.85 -5.14 -12.32
C PRO A 98 9.35 -4.86 -12.46
N VAL A 99 10.04 -4.69 -11.33
CA VAL A 99 11.48 -4.37 -11.24
C VAL A 99 11.84 -2.98 -11.80
N LEU A 100 11.46 -2.65 -13.04
CA LEU A 100 11.76 -1.36 -13.68
C LEU A 100 10.86 -0.21 -13.20
N LYS A 101 9.71 -0.52 -12.60
CA LYS A 101 8.72 0.42 -12.05
C LYS A 101 8.25 1.50 -13.05
N ARG A 102 8.39 1.23 -14.36
CA ARG A 102 7.96 2.11 -15.43
C ARG A 102 6.52 1.82 -15.80
N GLN A 103 5.68 2.86 -15.89
CA GLN A 103 4.29 2.72 -16.31
C GLN A 103 4.19 2.32 -17.78
N ILE A 104 3.39 1.28 -18.05
CA ILE A 104 3.15 0.75 -19.42
C ILE A 104 1.81 1.24 -19.94
N ALA A 105 0.79 1.23 -19.08
CA ALA A 105 -0.55 1.63 -19.44
C ALA A 105 -1.20 2.41 -18.28
N PRO A 106 -1.71 3.63 -18.51
CA PRO A 106 -2.57 4.31 -17.56
C PRO A 106 -3.94 3.60 -17.53
N ILE A 107 -4.48 3.31 -16.34
CA ILE A 107 -5.83 2.75 -16.18
C ILE A 107 -6.72 3.79 -15.47
N GLY A 108 -6.14 4.51 -14.51
CA GLY A 108 -6.82 5.55 -13.75
C GLY A 108 -5.79 6.51 -13.14
N SER A 109 -6.26 7.49 -12.42
CA SER A 109 -5.47 8.44 -11.64
C SER A 109 -5.99 8.48 -10.20
N PRO A 110 -5.15 8.83 -9.22
CA PRO A 110 -5.62 9.06 -7.86
C PRO A 110 -6.73 10.10 -7.80
N GLU A 111 -7.78 9.79 -7.08
CA GLU A 111 -8.91 10.67 -6.83
C GLU A 111 -8.84 11.25 -5.41
N ARG A 112 -9.53 12.37 -5.19
CA ARG A 112 -9.64 12.94 -3.85
C ARG A 112 -10.38 11.97 -2.94
N GLY A 113 -9.85 11.74 -1.75
CA GLY A 113 -10.35 10.74 -0.81
C GLY A 113 -9.56 9.43 -0.81
N ASP A 114 -8.91 9.06 -1.93
CA ASP A 114 -8.13 7.83 -2.02
C ASP A 114 -7.03 7.75 -0.95
N VAL A 115 -6.94 6.61 -0.28
CA VAL A 115 -5.80 6.30 0.59
C VAL A 115 -4.69 5.71 -0.26
N MET A 116 -3.67 6.51 -0.50
CA MET A 116 -2.59 6.22 -1.45
C MET A 116 -1.31 5.78 -0.75
N VAL A 117 -0.71 4.70 -1.23
CA VAL A 117 0.66 4.29 -0.88
C VAL A 117 1.61 4.80 -1.96
N PHE A 118 2.70 5.43 -1.54
CA PHE A 118 3.69 6.02 -2.44
C PHE A 118 5.10 5.98 -1.83
N ARG A 119 6.12 6.08 -2.66
CA ARG A 119 7.51 6.25 -2.22
C ARG A 119 7.72 7.69 -1.77
N PHE A 120 8.30 7.87 -0.58
CA PHE A 120 8.52 9.21 -0.04
C PHE A 120 9.48 10.03 -0.92
N PRO A 121 9.08 11.21 -1.44
CA PRO A 121 9.89 11.94 -2.43
C PRO A 121 11.31 12.29 -1.96
N LYS A 122 11.50 12.60 -0.66
CA LYS A 122 12.82 12.90 -0.10
C LYS A 122 13.66 11.65 0.22
N ASN A 123 13.03 10.47 0.29
CA ASN A 123 13.71 9.18 0.51
C ASN A 123 12.91 8.04 -0.15
N PRO A 124 13.10 7.78 -1.45
CA PRO A 124 12.30 6.81 -2.21
C PRO A 124 12.46 5.34 -1.79
N LYS A 125 13.34 5.06 -0.82
CA LYS A 125 13.47 3.73 -0.21
C LYS A 125 12.39 3.46 0.85
N THR A 126 11.68 4.51 1.30
CA THR A 126 10.64 4.44 2.32
C THR A 126 9.29 4.66 1.69
N ASN A 127 8.33 3.78 1.97
CA ASN A 127 6.94 3.95 1.56
C ASN A 127 6.16 4.72 2.62
N PHE A 128 5.34 5.66 2.17
CA PHE A 128 4.38 6.40 2.98
C PHE A 128 2.96 6.04 2.55
N ILE A 129 2.02 6.22 3.47
CA ILE A 129 0.59 6.10 3.23
C ILE A 129 -0.10 7.37 3.71
N LYS A 130 -0.88 8.00 2.83
CA LYS A 130 -1.63 9.22 3.09
C LYS A 130 -2.89 9.26 2.25
N ARG A 131 -3.84 10.11 2.64
CA ARG A 131 -5.04 10.40 1.87
C ARG A 131 -4.78 11.49 0.84
N VAL A 132 -5.25 11.28 -0.38
CA VAL A 132 -5.23 12.29 -1.46
C VAL A 132 -6.24 13.37 -1.13
N ILE A 133 -5.76 14.60 -0.99
CA ILE A 133 -6.58 15.77 -0.70
C ILE A 133 -6.74 16.63 -1.95
N GLY A 134 -5.67 16.82 -2.71
CA GLY A 134 -5.67 17.61 -3.93
C GLY A 134 -5.07 16.85 -5.09
N THR A 135 -5.73 16.95 -6.24
CA THR A 135 -5.32 16.44 -7.54
C THR A 135 -4.77 17.58 -8.41
N PRO A 136 -4.11 17.31 -9.54
CA PRO A 136 -3.55 18.34 -10.41
C PRO A 136 -4.54 19.48 -10.70
N GLY A 137 -4.08 20.73 -10.54
CA GLY A 137 -4.87 21.96 -10.73
C GLY A 137 -5.68 22.40 -9.50
N ASP A 138 -5.79 21.60 -8.44
CA ASP A 138 -6.52 22.00 -7.25
C ASP A 138 -5.81 23.08 -6.44
N VAL A 139 -6.58 24.02 -5.92
CA VAL A 139 -6.14 24.97 -4.89
C VAL A 139 -6.53 24.41 -3.52
N VAL A 140 -5.55 23.92 -2.77
CA VAL A 140 -5.73 23.38 -1.43
C VAL A 140 -5.39 24.46 -0.40
N THR A 141 -6.33 24.75 0.50
CA THR A 141 -6.13 25.69 1.60
C THR A 141 -6.36 24.98 2.93
N TYR A 142 -5.38 25.05 3.84
CA TYR A 142 -5.49 24.54 5.20
C TYR A 142 -5.29 25.70 6.18
N HIS A 143 -6.34 26.11 6.87
CA HIS A 143 -6.33 27.22 7.81
C HIS A 143 -7.12 26.88 9.07
N ASN A 144 -6.58 27.18 10.24
CA ASN A 144 -7.22 26.88 11.53
C ASN A 144 -7.77 25.45 11.64
N LYS A 145 -6.98 24.47 11.19
CA LYS A 145 -7.33 23.03 11.17
C LYS A 145 -8.56 22.70 10.28
N ARG A 146 -8.91 23.60 9.38
CA ARG A 146 -9.99 23.43 8.39
C ARG A 146 -9.41 23.36 6.99
N LEU A 147 -9.92 22.43 6.22
CA LEU A 147 -9.51 22.20 4.84
C LEU A 147 -10.53 22.79 3.88
N SER A 148 -10.04 23.43 2.82
CA SER A 148 -10.85 23.91 1.69
C SER A 148 -10.19 23.49 0.39
N ILE A 149 -10.96 23.09 -0.60
CA ILE A 149 -10.48 22.76 -1.94
C ILE A 149 -11.22 23.67 -2.93
N ASN A 150 -10.46 24.38 -3.77
CA ASN A 150 -10.99 25.32 -4.76
C ASN A 150 -11.95 26.36 -4.13
N GLY A 151 -11.57 26.87 -2.96
CA GLY A 151 -12.36 27.83 -2.20
C GLY A 151 -13.59 27.28 -1.46
N LYS A 152 -13.89 25.99 -1.62
CA LYS A 152 -15.03 25.33 -0.92
C LYS A 152 -14.51 24.64 0.35
N PRO A 153 -14.98 25.04 1.55
CA PRO A 153 -14.60 24.37 2.78
C PRO A 153 -15.18 22.95 2.82
N LEU A 154 -14.37 21.98 3.29
CA LEU A 154 -14.87 20.62 3.49
C LEU A 154 -15.76 20.55 4.72
N PRO A 155 -16.94 19.93 4.61
CA PRO A 155 -17.84 19.71 5.73
C PRO A 155 -17.14 18.83 6.80
N LEU A 156 -17.26 19.27 8.06
CA LEU A 156 -16.80 18.50 9.23
C LEU A 156 -17.98 18.28 10.17
N LYS A 157 -18.26 17.02 10.49
CA LYS A 157 -19.27 16.64 11.49
C LYS A 157 -18.56 15.94 12.64
N ALA A 158 -18.86 16.32 13.88
CA ALA A 158 -18.34 15.63 15.05
C ALA A 158 -18.70 14.12 14.97
N PHE A 159 -17.73 13.27 15.25
CA PHE A 159 -17.88 11.83 15.23
C PHE A 159 -17.38 11.23 16.54
N GLU A 160 -18.14 10.32 17.11
CA GLU A 160 -17.77 9.65 18.35
C GLU A 160 -17.07 8.32 18.02
N LEU A 161 -15.80 8.23 18.36
CA LEU A 161 -15.02 7.03 18.17
C LEU A 161 -15.23 6.10 19.38
N VAL A 162 -15.72 4.89 19.13
CA VAL A 162 -15.99 3.89 20.18
C VAL A 162 -14.67 3.27 20.68
N ASN A 163 -13.77 2.91 19.75
CA ASN A 163 -12.50 2.24 20.07
C ASN A 163 -11.33 3.19 19.86
N TRP A 164 -10.88 3.83 20.93
CA TRP A 164 -9.70 4.68 20.89
C TRP A 164 -8.42 3.84 20.99
N PRO A 165 -7.37 4.19 20.23
CA PRO A 165 -6.09 3.48 20.31
C PRO A 165 -5.43 3.56 21.68
N THR A 166 -5.59 4.69 22.38
CA THR A 166 -5.14 4.90 23.77
C THR A 166 -6.07 5.89 24.48
N GLU A 167 -6.13 5.82 25.80
CA GLU A 167 -6.86 6.81 26.62
C GLU A 167 -6.27 8.22 26.48
N GLU A 168 -4.95 8.34 26.39
CA GLU A 168 -4.29 9.62 26.17
C GLU A 168 -4.78 10.30 24.88
N MET A 169 -4.98 9.57 23.80
CA MET A 169 -5.52 10.12 22.56
C MET A 169 -6.97 10.56 22.72
N ARG A 170 -7.77 9.83 23.48
CA ARG A 170 -9.17 10.19 23.79
C ARG A 170 -9.27 11.54 24.50
N ASP A 171 -8.36 11.82 25.42
CA ASP A 171 -8.35 13.07 26.18
C ASP A 171 -7.82 14.27 25.39
N ARG A 172 -6.96 14.01 24.39
CA ARG A 172 -6.23 15.05 23.64
C ARG A 172 -6.86 15.40 22.30
N ALA A 173 -7.56 14.48 21.66
CA ALA A 173 -8.01 14.63 20.30
C ALA A 173 -9.54 14.57 20.19
N LYS A 174 -10.06 15.15 19.12
CA LYS A 174 -11.45 15.01 18.66
C LYS A 174 -11.44 14.34 17.31
N VAL A 175 -12.43 13.49 17.09
CA VAL A 175 -12.65 12.84 15.80
C VAL A 175 -13.80 13.50 15.07
N PHE A 176 -13.60 13.69 13.79
CA PHE A 176 -14.60 14.28 12.89
C PHE A 176 -14.78 13.37 11.67
N LEU A 177 -15.98 13.37 11.14
CA LEU A 177 -16.27 12.89 9.80
C LEU A 177 -16.07 14.06 8.85
N GLU A 178 -15.10 13.96 7.94
CA GLU A 178 -14.81 14.92 6.88
C GLU A 178 -15.32 14.37 5.56
N SER A 179 -16.00 15.22 4.79
CA SER A 179 -16.56 14.84 3.48
C SER A 179 -15.70 15.43 2.36
N ILE A 180 -15.19 14.57 1.48
CA ILE A 180 -14.47 14.95 0.26
C ILE A 180 -15.27 14.43 -0.94
N GLY A 181 -15.98 15.34 -1.63
CA GLY A 181 -16.92 14.93 -2.67
C GLY A 181 -18.11 14.16 -2.08
N GLU A 182 -18.31 12.95 -2.56
CA GLU A 182 -19.35 12.03 -2.06
C GLU A 182 -18.84 11.09 -0.97
N GLU A 183 -17.54 11.01 -0.77
CA GLU A 183 -16.91 10.11 0.21
C GLU A 183 -16.76 10.79 1.58
N ASN A 184 -16.98 10.00 2.62
CA ASN A 184 -16.79 10.42 4.00
C ASN A 184 -15.68 9.61 4.64
N HIS A 185 -14.80 10.26 5.38
CA HIS A 185 -13.76 9.58 6.14
C HIS A 185 -13.56 10.22 7.50
N THR A 186 -13.03 9.47 8.44
CA THR A 186 -12.76 9.97 9.78
C THR A 186 -11.38 10.60 9.86
N ILE A 187 -11.31 11.76 10.53
CA ILE A 187 -10.06 12.44 10.82
C ILE A 187 -9.92 12.69 12.32
N MET A 188 -8.69 12.78 12.79
CA MET A 188 -8.35 13.10 14.17
C MET A 188 -7.62 14.46 14.23
N ILE A 189 -8.11 15.33 15.12
CA ILE A 189 -7.56 16.66 15.35
C ILE A 189 -7.24 16.80 16.83
N ASP A 190 -5.99 17.17 17.19
CA ASP A 190 -5.59 17.47 18.57
C ASP A 190 -6.26 18.77 19.03
N ASN A 191 -6.71 18.81 20.27
CA ASN A 191 -7.30 20.00 20.89
C ASN A 191 -6.26 21.08 21.19
N ARG A 192 -4.98 20.75 21.16
CA ARG A 192 -3.86 21.61 21.49
C ARG A 192 -3.12 22.09 20.25
N GLY A 193 -2.49 23.23 20.37
CA GLY A 193 -1.64 23.80 19.32
C GLY A 193 -2.39 24.51 18.19
N SER A 194 -1.65 25.37 17.51
CA SER A 194 -2.10 26.06 16.29
C SER A 194 -1.63 25.29 15.05
N SER A 195 -2.38 25.33 13.98
CA SER A 195 -1.93 24.83 12.69
C SER A 195 -1.29 25.96 11.87
N ARG A 196 -0.23 25.61 11.13
CA ARG A 196 0.27 26.53 10.09
C ARG A 196 -0.76 26.62 8.98
N SER A 197 -0.99 27.84 8.51
CA SER A 197 -1.81 28.06 7.32
C SER A 197 -1.01 27.69 6.08
N HIS A 198 -1.63 26.93 5.18
CA HIS A 198 -1.09 26.54 3.89
C HIS A 198 -2.10 26.87 2.82
N GLN A 199 -1.64 27.47 1.72
CA GLN A 199 -2.41 27.58 0.49
C GLN A 199 -1.46 27.26 -0.66
N VAL A 200 -1.80 26.24 -1.43
CA VAL A 200 -0.98 25.75 -2.53
C VAL A 200 -1.87 25.36 -3.69
N THR A 201 -1.35 25.52 -4.91
CA THR A 201 -1.93 24.95 -6.12
C THR A 201 -1.15 23.67 -6.45
N VAL A 202 -1.86 22.59 -6.67
CA VAL A 202 -1.26 21.28 -6.99
C VAL A 202 -0.77 21.31 -8.44
N PRO A 203 0.54 21.07 -8.69
CA PRO A 203 1.08 21.06 -10.05
C PRO A 203 0.56 19.87 -10.87
N GLU A 204 0.68 19.98 -12.20
CA GLU A 204 0.40 18.86 -13.11
C GLU A 204 1.30 17.66 -12.82
N GLY A 205 0.71 16.46 -12.80
CA GLY A 205 1.40 15.21 -12.51
C GLY A 205 1.81 15.02 -11.06
N GLU A 206 1.29 15.84 -10.13
CA GLU A 206 1.58 15.76 -8.70
C GLU A 206 0.31 15.73 -7.85
N TYR A 207 0.42 15.26 -6.61
CA TYR A 207 -0.70 15.11 -5.68
C TYR A 207 -0.37 15.71 -4.33
N PHE A 208 -1.36 16.38 -3.73
CA PHE A 208 -1.28 16.87 -2.35
C PHE A 208 -1.95 15.88 -1.41
N VAL A 209 -1.21 15.38 -0.43
CA VAL A 209 -1.70 14.33 0.46
C VAL A 209 -1.59 14.74 1.92
N MET A 210 -2.52 14.27 2.75
CA MET A 210 -2.49 14.49 4.19
C MET A 210 -2.75 13.19 4.95
N GLY A 211 -2.26 13.12 6.18
CA GLY A 211 -2.67 12.06 7.10
C GLY A 211 -4.01 12.37 7.76
N ASP A 212 -4.78 11.34 8.06
CA ASP A 212 -6.05 11.47 8.75
C ASP A 212 -5.84 11.91 10.21
N ASN A 213 -4.70 11.58 10.83
CA ASN A 213 -4.24 12.15 12.08
C ASN A 213 -3.57 13.51 11.83
N ARG A 214 -4.39 14.54 11.67
CA ARG A 214 -4.03 15.87 11.14
C ARG A 214 -2.84 16.50 11.81
N ASP A 215 -2.76 16.44 13.11
CA ASP A 215 -1.68 17.12 13.88
C ASP A 215 -0.46 16.22 14.10
N HIS A 216 -0.57 14.91 13.85
CA HIS A 216 0.51 13.93 14.03
C HIS A 216 0.87 13.22 12.72
N SER A 217 0.91 13.97 11.62
CA SER A 217 1.27 13.46 10.30
C SER A 217 2.35 14.31 9.64
N ASN A 218 3.42 13.65 9.21
CA ASN A 218 4.41 14.22 8.32
C ASN A 218 3.94 14.01 6.87
N ASP A 219 3.33 15.05 6.27
CA ASP A 219 2.66 14.99 4.97
C ASP A 219 2.98 16.20 4.09
N SER A 220 2.23 16.40 3.01
CA SER A 220 2.47 17.43 2.00
C SER A 220 2.57 18.85 2.55
N ARG A 221 2.00 19.12 3.72
CA ARG A 221 2.14 20.41 4.41
C ARG A 221 3.59 20.73 4.81
N TYR A 222 4.46 19.73 4.88
CA TYR A 222 5.86 19.86 5.33
C TYR A 222 6.88 19.61 4.24
N TRP A 223 6.58 18.71 3.27
CA TRP A 223 7.57 18.30 2.28
C TRP A 223 7.11 18.51 0.83
N GLY A 224 5.88 18.97 0.58
CA GLY A 224 5.37 19.30 -0.76
C GLY A 224 4.54 18.17 -1.37
N PHE A 225 4.67 17.98 -2.67
CA PHE A 225 3.80 17.13 -3.47
C PHE A 225 4.38 15.73 -3.70
N VAL A 226 3.51 14.80 -4.09
CA VAL A 226 3.88 13.45 -4.52
C VAL A 226 3.81 13.40 -6.04
N PRO A 227 4.95 13.24 -6.74
CA PRO A 227 4.94 13.00 -8.17
C PRO A 227 4.29 11.66 -8.53
N GLU A 228 3.59 11.60 -9.66
CA GLU A 228 2.87 10.41 -10.13
C GLU A 228 3.77 9.16 -10.23
N GLU A 229 5.02 9.34 -10.62
CA GLU A 229 6.00 8.25 -10.71
C GLU A 229 6.33 7.58 -9.38
N PHE A 230 6.10 8.26 -8.23
CA PHE A 230 6.32 7.71 -6.90
C PHE A 230 5.14 6.90 -6.36
N ILE A 231 3.99 6.95 -7.02
CA ILE A 231 2.79 6.24 -6.58
C ILE A 231 2.99 4.73 -6.69
N VAL A 232 2.63 4.01 -5.64
CA VAL A 232 2.63 2.54 -5.59
C VAL A 232 1.25 1.97 -5.91
N GLY A 233 0.19 2.49 -5.26
CA GLY A 233 -1.18 2.07 -5.49
C GLY A 233 -2.18 2.59 -4.46
N LYS A 234 -3.45 2.17 -4.59
CA LYS A 234 -4.57 2.50 -3.70
C LYS A 234 -4.72 1.44 -2.62
N ALA A 235 -4.69 1.83 -1.36
CA ALA A 235 -5.05 0.96 -0.24
C ALA A 235 -6.57 0.79 -0.21
N PHE A 236 -7.06 -0.44 -0.08
CA PHE A 236 -8.50 -0.70 -0.19
C PHE A 236 -9.06 -1.66 0.85
N PHE A 237 -8.22 -2.44 1.55
CA PHE A 237 -8.70 -3.52 2.41
C PHE A 237 -7.73 -3.81 3.55
N ILE A 238 -8.25 -4.07 4.77
CA ILE A 238 -7.51 -4.55 5.93
C ILE A 238 -7.71 -6.06 6.02
N TRP A 239 -6.68 -6.85 5.72
CA TRP A 239 -6.79 -8.30 5.72
C TRP A 239 -6.37 -8.94 7.04
N PHE A 240 -5.58 -8.22 7.86
CA PHE A 240 -5.16 -8.64 9.18
C PHE A 240 -4.82 -7.44 10.05
N SER A 241 -4.96 -7.55 11.37
CA SER A 241 -4.61 -6.49 12.32
C SER A 241 -4.02 -7.08 13.58
N TRP A 242 -2.82 -6.58 13.95
CA TRP A 242 -2.05 -7.06 15.10
C TRP A 242 -1.83 -5.92 16.09
N ASP A 243 -2.44 -6.04 17.27
CA ASP A 243 -2.21 -5.14 18.39
C ASP A 243 -1.14 -5.74 19.32
N SER A 244 -0.01 -5.05 19.49
CA SER A 244 1.07 -5.51 20.38
C SER A 244 0.73 -5.38 21.87
N GLY A 245 -0.30 -4.61 22.23
CA GLY A 245 -0.75 -4.38 23.61
C GLY A 245 -1.67 -5.45 24.18
N GLY A 246 -2.22 -6.34 23.36
CA GLY A 246 -3.14 -7.38 23.80
C GLY A 246 -2.46 -8.56 24.54
N ASP A 247 -3.20 -9.24 25.41
CA ASP A 247 -2.73 -10.38 26.19
C ASP A 247 -2.82 -11.69 25.39
N GLY A 248 -1.71 -12.43 25.35
CA GLY A 248 -1.63 -13.70 24.63
C GLY A 248 -1.69 -13.52 23.09
N VAL A 249 -1.58 -14.62 22.33
CA VAL A 249 -1.56 -14.57 20.85
C VAL A 249 -2.90 -14.13 20.27
N LEU A 250 -4.00 -14.68 20.77
CA LEU A 250 -5.35 -14.38 20.27
C LEU A 250 -5.84 -13.00 20.70
N GLY A 251 -5.44 -12.49 21.89
CA GLY A 251 -5.76 -11.15 22.36
C GLY A 251 -5.03 -10.05 21.59
N LYS A 252 -3.93 -10.39 20.88
CA LYS A 252 -3.21 -9.47 19.99
C LYS A 252 -3.85 -9.32 18.63
N ILE A 253 -4.81 -10.15 18.26
CA ILE A 253 -5.51 -10.04 16.98
C ILE A 253 -6.71 -9.11 17.15
N ASN A 254 -6.71 -8.00 16.42
CA ASN A 254 -7.87 -7.10 16.41
C ASN A 254 -8.90 -7.59 15.37
N TRP A 255 -9.77 -8.50 15.81
CA TRP A 255 -10.74 -9.16 14.95
C TRP A 255 -11.74 -8.20 14.31
N SER A 256 -12.06 -7.07 14.99
CA SER A 256 -13.05 -6.11 14.50
C SER A 256 -12.57 -5.33 13.27
N ARG A 257 -11.26 -5.32 13.00
CA ARG A 257 -10.67 -4.61 11.86
C ARG A 257 -10.44 -5.52 10.65
N ILE A 258 -10.40 -6.84 10.86
CA ILE A 258 -10.18 -7.80 9.77
C ILE A 258 -11.40 -7.82 8.86
N GLY A 259 -11.20 -7.64 7.56
CA GLY A 259 -12.27 -7.59 6.56
C GLY A 259 -12.81 -6.18 6.31
N SER A 260 -12.27 -5.14 6.95
CA SER A 260 -12.72 -3.77 6.74
C SER A 260 -12.21 -3.21 5.40
N VAL A 261 -13.11 -2.53 4.69
CA VAL A 261 -12.78 -1.73 3.50
C VAL A 261 -12.18 -0.41 3.97
N ILE A 262 -11.21 0.10 3.24
CA ILE A 262 -10.60 1.41 3.45
C ILE A 262 -11.29 2.40 2.52
N GLU A 263 -12.01 3.34 3.12
CA GLU A 263 -12.70 4.44 2.45
C GLU A 263 -11.84 5.71 2.42
#